data_5420b65684750f4b3267dbf7f374364f
#
_entry.id   5420b65684750f4b3267dbf7f374364f
#
_cell.length_a   1.000
_cell.length_b   1.000
_cell.length_c   1.000
_cell.angle_alpha   90.00
_cell.angle_beta   90.00
_cell.angle_gamma   90.00
#
_symmetry.space_group_name_H-M   'P 1'
#
loop_
_entity.id
_entity.type
_entity.pdbx_description
1 polymer ?
#
loop_
_entity_poly.entity_id
_entity_poly.type
_entity_poly.pdbx_seq_one_letter_code
_entity_poly.pdbx_strand_id
1 'polypeptide(L)'
;MADLPGIAQNPDVVFRLLILVIIGLAFTVLVFAVMTIVLRWRNERKAAVWGRLEGKWDPLVLDVIVGELAPERLWHLVNRGEEVFFLNYLLRYARRVTGQEREVIQELARPYLGHILPQSQDRSAERRARAVQTVGELGLPDHTDSIIAALDDRSHLVAMIAASALAVHPSEDSEAAVMAHLDRFTGWRPTYLAAVLAAPGPSVAPLLRESLVDRGRSPAVRRIAAIALTFLRDPAAADSAFAIATEETDRDLRASALRLLALVGRPEHLPGIRDLAVSSDPILRGAACGVLGTLGVAEDRVTLEQATLEDSSSWVALQAARGLLAAHGREALVRLAASDHQRAPVAIQVLSEEFS
;
A
#
# COMPACT_ATOMS: atom_id res chain seq x y z
N MET A 1 15.58 -9.46 -45.19
CA MET A 1 14.84 -10.75 -45.15
C MET A 1 15.88 -11.80 -45.51
N ALA A 2 16.44 -12.47 -44.50
CA ALA A 2 17.34 -13.59 -44.75
C ALA A 2 16.51 -14.87 -44.84
N ASP A 3 16.60 -15.52 -45.99
CA ASP A 3 16.02 -16.83 -46.27
C ASP A 3 16.56 -17.83 -45.24
N LEU A 4 15.67 -18.51 -44.58
CA LEU A 4 15.92 -19.74 -43.82
C LEU A 4 15.64 -20.93 -44.74
N PRO A 5 16.62 -21.39 -45.56
CA PRO A 5 16.40 -22.49 -46.45
C PRO A 5 16.81 -23.81 -45.80
N GLY A 6 15.98 -24.81 -45.94
CA GLY A 6 16.39 -26.20 -45.88
C GLY A 6 15.82 -27.08 -44.77
N ILE A 7 15.37 -26.53 -43.63
CA ILE A 7 14.84 -27.35 -42.52
C ILE A 7 13.39 -27.79 -42.77
N ALA A 8 12.59 -26.94 -43.41
CA ALA A 8 11.17 -27.21 -43.66
C ALA A 8 10.92 -28.18 -44.86
N GLN A 9 11.95 -28.51 -45.65
CA GLN A 9 11.80 -29.35 -46.84
C GLN A 9 12.12 -30.85 -46.60
N ASN A 10 12.61 -31.21 -45.42
CA ASN A 10 12.91 -32.60 -45.09
C ASN A 10 11.96 -33.11 -44.00
N PRO A 11 10.91 -33.92 -44.36
CA PRO A 11 9.89 -34.36 -43.42
C PRO A 11 10.45 -35.15 -42.24
N ASP A 12 11.55 -35.87 -42.43
CA ASP A 12 12.22 -36.63 -41.35
C ASP A 12 12.88 -35.73 -40.30
N VAL A 13 13.42 -34.58 -40.70
CA VAL A 13 14.02 -33.61 -39.76
C VAL A 13 12.94 -32.91 -38.96
N VAL A 14 11.85 -32.51 -39.59
CA VAL A 14 10.68 -31.90 -38.94
C VAL A 14 10.08 -32.86 -37.92
N PHE A 15 9.92 -34.15 -38.30
CA PHE A 15 9.38 -35.17 -37.40
C PHE A 15 10.26 -35.45 -36.19
N ARG A 16 11.59 -35.52 -36.36
CA ARG A 16 12.55 -35.67 -35.25
C ARG A 16 12.52 -34.47 -34.32
N LEU A 17 12.43 -33.25 -34.88
CA LEU A 17 12.36 -32.01 -34.08
C LEU A 17 11.05 -31.96 -33.28
N LEU A 18 9.92 -32.38 -33.87
CA LEU A 18 8.64 -32.49 -33.21
C LEU A 18 8.68 -33.44 -32.01
N ILE A 19 9.26 -34.65 -32.23
CA ILE A 19 9.45 -35.65 -31.16
C ILE A 19 10.32 -35.07 -30.02
N LEU A 20 11.41 -34.38 -30.33
CA LEU A 20 12.29 -33.75 -29.34
C LEU A 20 11.55 -32.68 -28.53
N VAL A 21 10.73 -31.86 -29.18
CA VAL A 21 9.88 -30.86 -28.52
C VAL A 21 8.85 -31.51 -27.59
N ILE A 22 8.19 -32.59 -28.07
CA ILE A 22 7.22 -33.33 -27.25
C ILE A 22 7.88 -33.97 -26.03
N ILE A 23 9.05 -34.58 -26.21
CA ILE A 23 9.82 -35.16 -25.08
C ILE A 23 10.25 -34.04 -24.09
N GLY A 24 10.74 -32.90 -24.58
CA GLY A 24 11.11 -31.74 -23.77
C GLY A 24 9.92 -31.19 -22.98
N LEU A 25 8.76 -31.07 -23.63
CA LEU A 25 7.53 -30.63 -22.97
C LEU A 25 7.05 -31.63 -21.90
N ALA A 26 7.06 -32.93 -22.23
CA ALA A 26 6.68 -34.01 -21.31
C ALA A 26 7.64 -34.04 -20.08
N PHE A 27 8.94 -33.87 -20.31
CA PHE A 27 9.92 -33.75 -19.22
C PHE A 27 9.67 -32.53 -18.35
N THR A 28 9.39 -31.39 -18.95
CA THR A 28 9.07 -30.14 -18.22
C THR A 28 7.82 -30.32 -17.35
N VAL A 29 6.74 -30.90 -17.90
CA VAL A 29 5.52 -31.20 -17.15
C VAL A 29 5.80 -32.17 -15.99
N LEU A 30 6.63 -33.21 -16.23
CA LEU A 30 7.01 -34.16 -15.19
C LEU A 30 7.79 -33.47 -14.04
N VAL A 31 8.75 -32.60 -14.37
CA VAL A 31 9.52 -31.84 -13.37
C VAL A 31 8.59 -30.94 -12.54
N PHE A 32 7.66 -30.22 -13.17
CA PHE A 32 6.67 -29.41 -12.47
C PHE A 32 5.74 -30.24 -11.58
N ALA A 33 5.30 -31.42 -12.06
CA ALA A 33 4.45 -32.31 -11.28
C ALA A 33 5.20 -32.84 -10.03
N VAL A 34 6.43 -33.29 -10.19
CA VAL A 34 7.27 -33.75 -9.06
C VAL A 34 7.52 -32.60 -8.08
N MET A 35 7.88 -31.43 -8.60
CA MET A 35 8.10 -30.22 -7.75
C MET A 35 6.83 -29.86 -6.97
N THR A 36 5.66 -29.90 -7.60
CA THR A 36 4.38 -29.62 -6.95
C THR A 36 4.08 -30.63 -5.84
N ILE A 37 4.29 -31.92 -6.09
CA ILE A 37 4.10 -32.99 -5.10
C ILE A 37 5.05 -32.79 -3.90
N VAL A 38 6.34 -32.51 -4.17
CA VAL A 38 7.34 -32.27 -3.10
C VAL A 38 6.98 -31.05 -2.27
N LEU A 39 6.58 -29.94 -2.92
CA LEU A 39 6.15 -28.73 -2.23
C LEU A 39 4.89 -28.96 -1.39
N ARG A 40 3.91 -29.66 -1.95
CA ARG A 40 2.68 -30.04 -1.23
C ARG A 40 3.00 -30.89 0.01
N TRP A 41 3.79 -31.93 -0.14
CA TRP A 41 4.17 -32.79 0.96
C TRP A 41 4.97 -32.05 2.07
N ARG A 42 5.89 -31.14 1.66
CA ARG A 42 6.59 -30.25 2.62
C ARG A 42 5.62 -29.34 3.35
N ASN A 43 4.63 -28.78 2.65
CA ASN A 43 3.64 -27.90 3.26
C ASN A 43 2.70 -28.66 4.20
N GLU A 44 2.25 -29.84 3.82
CA GLU A 44 1.41 -30.71 4.67
C GLU A 44 2.15 -31.13 5.95
N ARG A 45 3.43 -31.49 5.84
CA ARG A 45 4.27 -31.78 7.01
C ARG A 45 4.43 -30.56 7.93
N LYS A 46 4.70 -29.39 7.35
CA LYS A 46 4.77 -28.15 8.14
C LYS A 46 3.43 -27.86 8.82
N ALA A 47 2.32 -27.96 8.10
CA ALA A 47 1.00 -27.75 8.66
C ALA A 47 0.67 -28.71 9.80
N ALA A 48 1.04 -30.00 9.67
CA ALA A 48 0.85 -30.98 10.72
C ALA A 48 1.71 -30.71 11.97
N VAL A 49 2.94 -30.21 11.79
CA VAL A 49 3.79 -29.76 12.91
C VAL A 49 3.16 -28.55 13.59
N TRP A 50 2.73 -27.55 12.79
CA TRP A 50 2.08 -26.36 13.30
C TRP A 50 0.82 -26.68 14.09
N GLY A 51 -0.10 -27.51 13.57
CA GLY A 51 -1.33 -27.84 14.26
C GLY A 51 -1.10 -28.55 15.60
N ARG A 52 -0.05 -29.39 15.70
CA ARG A 52 0.31 -30.02 16.99
C ARG A 52 0.88 -29.02 17.98
N LEU A 53 1.74 -28.09 17.52
CA LEU A 53 2.37 -27.10 18.38
C LEU A 53 1.37 -26.04 18.83
N GLU A 54 0.47 -25.60 17.95
CA GLU A 54 -0.65 -24.70 18.31
C GLU A 54 -1.53 -25.32 19.37
N GLY A 55 -2.01 -26.56 19.18
CA GLY A 55 -2.82 -27.25 20.18
C GLY A 55 -2.12 -27.43 21.52
N LYS A 56 -0.77 -27.47 21.56
CA LYS A 56 0.03 -27.50 22.79
C LYS A 56 0.10 -26.13 23.47
N TRP A 57 0.28 -25.06 22.66
CA TRP A 57 0.57 -23.72 23.20
C TRP A 57 -0.67 -22.87 23.44
N ASP A 58 -1.77 -23.05 22.66
CA ASP A 58 -2.99 -22.26 22.79
C ASP A 58 -3.53 -22.21 24.24
N PRO A 59 -3.73 -23.35 24.95
CA PRO A 59 -4.21 -23.30 26.31
C PRO A 59 -3.21 -22.63 27.27
N LEU A 60 -1.91 -22.93 27.10
CA LEU A 60 -0.85 -22.40 27.98
C LEU A 60 -0.67 -20.89 27.83
N VAL A 61 -0.72 -20.37 26.60
CA VAL A 61 -0.63 -18.93 26.36
C VAL A 61 -1.87 -18.22 26.86
N LEU A 62 -3.05 -18.84 26.72
CA LEU A 62 -4.30 -18.31 27.28
C LEU A 62 -4.22 -18.23 28.82
N ASP A 63 -3.73 -19.29 29.48
CA ASP A 63 -3.54 -19.33 30.95
C ASP A 63 -2.58 -18.21 31.41
N VAL A 64 -1.54 -17.89 30.62
CA VAL A 64 -0.64 -16.77 30.92
C VAL A 64 -1.35 -15.42 30.73
N ILE A 65 -2.12 -15.26 29.68
CA ILE A 65 -2.89 -14.01 29.41
C ILE A 65 -3.91 -13.75 30.52
N VAL A 66 -4.59 -14.79 31.01
CA VAL A 66 -5.58 -14.68 32.09
C VAL A 66 -4.91 -14.56 33.47
N GLY A 67 -3.59 -14.82 33.58
CA GLY A 67 -2.83 -14.73 34.82
C GLY A 67 -2.86 -16.01 35.67
N GLU A 68 -3.36 -17.13 35.12
CA GLU A 68 -3.36 -18.44 35.80
C GLU A 68 -1.99 -19.13 35.75
N LEU A 69 -1.15 -18.79 34.77
CA LEU A 69 0.19 -19.33 34.59
C LEU A 69 1.23 -18.22 34.50
N ALA A 70 2.32 -18.33 35.24
CA ALA A 70 3.44 -17.40 35.14
C ALA A 70 4.22 -17.61 33.83
N PRO A 71 4.67 -16.52 33.12
CA PRO A 71 5.41 -16.60 31.85
C PRO A 71 6.62 -17.55 31.90
N GLU A 72 7.35 -17.56 33.03
CA GLU A 72 8.57 -18.36 33.21
C GLU A 72 8.30 -19.86 33.11
N ARG A 73 7.12 -20.30 33.55
CA ARG A 73 6.73 -21.72 33.44
C ARG A 73 6.55 -22.14 31.98
N LEU A 74 5.97 -21.24 31.17
CA LEU A 74 5.79 -21.53 29.75
C LEU A 74 7.14 -21.61 29.02
N TRP A 75 8.12 -20.77 29.36
CA TRP A 75 9.45 -20.82 28.75
C TRP A 75 10.13 -22.20 28.91
N HIS A 76 9.97 -22.84 30.06
CA HIS A 76 10.51 -24.17 30.31
C HIS A 76 9.81 -25.31 29.55
N LEU A 77 8.59 -25.06 29.04
CA LEU A 77 7.82 -26.03 28.27
C LEU A 77 8.09 -25.96 26.76
N VAL A 78 8.78 -24.92 26.28
CA VAL A 78 9.18 -24.76 24.89
C VAL A 78 10.55 -25.43 24.69
N ASN A 79 10.58 -26.45 23.85
CA ASN A 79 11.86 -27.15 23.55
C ASN A 79 12.73 -26.28 22.65
N ARG A 80 14.07 -26.42 22.76
CA ARG A 80 15.05 -25.65 21.94
C ARG A 80 14.80 -25.75 20.43
N GLY A 81 14.29 -26.87 19.93
CA GLY A 81 13.95 -27.03 18.50
C GLY A 81 12.62 -26.39 18.10
N GLU A 82 11.80 -25.96 19.06
CA GLU A 82 10.49 -25.35 18.85
C GLU A 82 10.53 -23.80 18.97
N GLU A 83 11.62 -23.21 19.44
CA GLU A 83 11.75 -21.78 19.76
C GLU A 83 11.33 -20.87 18.60
N VAL A 84 11.82 -21.17 17.38
CA VAL A 84 11.48 -20.38 16.17
C VAL A 84 9.99 -20.52 15.82
N PHE A 85 9.41 -21.70 16.03
CA PHE A 85 7.98 -21.92 15.81
C PHE A 85 7.16 -21.17 16.86
N PHE A 86 7.58 -21.22 18.12
CA PHE A 86 6.91 -20.51 19.20
C PHE A 86 6.95 -19.01 19.01
N LEU A 87 8.10 -18.43 18.63
CA LEU A 87 8.20 -17.01 18.32
C LEU A 87 7.26 -16.61 17.16
N ASN A 88 7.23 -17.39 16.08
CA ASN A 88 6.30 -17.15 14.97
C ASN A 88 4.84 -17.32 15.37
N TYR A 89 4.54 -18.18 16.33
CA TYR A 89 3.23 -18.33 16.94
C TYR A 89 2.85 -17.05 17.71
N LEU A 90 3.73 -16.54 18.57
CA LEU A 90 3.51 -15.30 19.33
C LEU A 90 3.32 -14.09 18.40
N LEU A 91 4.07 -14.00 17.28
CA LEU A 91 3.89 -12.93 16.28
C LEU A 91 2.47 -12.89 15.69
N ARG A 92 1.85 -14.06 15.46
CA ARG A 92 0.47 -14.09 14.97
C ARG A 92 -0.54 -13.57 16.00
N TYR A 93 -0.28 -13.82 17.28
CA TYR A 93 -1.09 -13.27 18.37
C TYR A 93 -0.83 -11.76 18.54
N ALA A 94 0.43 -11.32 18.54
CA ALA A 94 0.82 -9.91 18.68
C ALA A 94 0.10 -8.97 17.69
N ARG A 95 -0.23 -9.49 16.49
CA ARG A 95 -1.00 -8.73 15.47
C ARG A 95 -2.49 -8.58 15.79
N ARG A 96 -3.03 -9.34 16.72
CA ARG A 96 -4.47 -9.44 17.00
C ARG A 96 -4.85 -8.87 18.35
N VAL A 97 -3.88 -8.77 19.25
CA VAL A 97 -4.09 -8.32 20.63
C VAL A 97 -3.54 -6.91 20.83
N THR A 98 -4.13 -6.18 21.77
CA THR A 98 -3.74 -4.81 22.14
C THR A 98 -3.70 -4.69 23.67
N GLY A 99 -3.11 -3.59 24.17
CA GLY A 99 -3.08 -3.31 25.60
C GLY A 99 -2.33 -4.37 26.40
N GLN A 100 -2.86 -4.76 27.56
CA GLN A 100 -2.24 -5.64 28.54
C GLN A 100 -1.93 -7.05 27.97
N GLU A 101 -2.81 -7.59 27.13
CA GLU A 101 -2.57 -8.87 26.47
C GLU A 101 -1.31 -8.85 25.58
N ARG A 102 -1.08 -7.72 24.93
CA ARG A 102 0.12 -7.51 24.10
C ARG A 102 1.39 -7.49 24.95
N GLU A 103 1.37 -6.84 26.11
CA GLU A 103 2.52 -6.81 27.04
C GLU A 103 2.91 -8.24 27.47
N VAL A 104 1.93 -9.09 27.74
CA VAL A 104 2.15 -10.51 28.04
C VAL A 104 2.82 -11.23 26.86
N ILE A 105 2.36 -11.00 25.62
CA ILE A 105 2.97 -11.61 24.44
C ILE A 105 4.42 -11.10 24.24
N GLN A 106 4.68 -9.83 24.48
CA GLN A 106 6.00 -9.24 24.44
C GLN A 106 6.95 -9.90 25.46
N GLU A 107 6.47 -10.07 26.67
CA GLU A 107 7.23 -10.74 27.74
C GLU A 107 7.53 -12.19 27.39
N LEU A 108 6.54 -12.95 26.89
CA LEU A 108 6.74 -14.33 26.42
C LEU A 108 7.76 -14.43 25.26
N ALA A 109 7.88 -13.41 24.43
CA ALA A 109 8.82 -13.40 23.29
C ALA A 109 10.26 -13.04 23.68
N ARG A 110 10.49 -12.29 24.76
CA ARG A 110 11.81 -11.77 25.17
C ARG A 110 12.94 -12.81 25.18
N PRO A 111 12.79 -14.00 25.77
CA PRO A 111 13.88 -15.00 25.82
C PRO A 111 14.35 -15.49 24.44
N TYR A 112 13.45 -15.42 23.43
CA TYR A 112 13.72 -15.96 22.10
C TYR A 112 14.33 -14.91 21.14
N LEU A 113 14.41 -13.64 21.55
CA LEU A 113 15.00 -12.56 20.75
C LEU A 113 16.51 -12.69 20.57
N GLY A 114 17.20 -13.36 21.49
CA GLY A 114 18.64 -13.59 21.42
C GLY A 114 19.12 -14.24 20.11
N HIS A 115 18.25 -14.97 19.42
CA HIS A 115 18.54 -15.56 18.12
C HIS A 115 18.18 -14.65 16.93
N ILE A 116 17.30 -13.66 17.14
CA ILE A 116 16.81 -12.78 16.08
C ILE A 116 17.61 -11.48 16.02
N LEU A 117 17.88 -10.84 17.15
CA LEU A 117 18.57 -9.55 17.23
C LEU A 117 19.93 -9.55 16.48
N PRO A 118 20.81 -10.57 16.59
CA PRO A 118 22.05 -10.58 15.82
C PRO A 118 21.84 -10.61 14.30
N GLN A 119 20.69 -11.12 13.83
CA GLN A 119 20.37 -11.18 12.42
C GLN A 119 20.10 -9.79 11.80
N SER A 120 19.83 -8.77 12.60
CA SER A 120 19.69 -7.39 12.12
C SER A 120 20.97 -6.83 11.50
N GLN A 121 22.11 -7.45 11.79
CA GLN A 121 23.44 -7.10 11.25
C GLN A 121 23.98 -8.14 10.25
N ASP A 122 23.17 -9.12 9.85
CA ASP A 122 23.61 -10.18 8.92
C ASP A 122 23.98 -9.59 7.54
N ARG A 123 24.84 -10.31 6.81
CA ARG A 123 25.22 -9.94 5.45
C ARG A 123 24.03 -9.98 4.47
N SER A 124 23.09 -10.88 4.69
CA SER A 124 21.87 -11.04 3.88
C SER A 124 20.85 -9.97 4.23
N ALA A 125 20.42 -9.18 3.25
CA ALA A 125 19.34 -8.23 3.41
C ALA A 125 18.02 -8.89 3.84
N GLU A 126 17.77 -10.12 3.38
CA GLU A 126 16.56 -10.87 3.76
C GLU A 126 16.55 -11.23 5.25
N ARG A 127 17.71 -11.64 5.82
CA ARG A 127 17.79 -11.95 7.25
C ARG A 127 17.64 -10.69 8.09
N ARG A 128 18.27 -9.58 7.68
CA ARG A 128 18.10 -8.29 8.37
C ARG A 128 16.64 -7.83 8.32
N ALA A 129 16.01 -7.90 7.14
CA ALA A 129 14.62 -7.55 6.96
C ALA A 129 13.69 -8.36 7.87
N ARG A 130 13.92 -9.67 7.95
CA ARG A 130 13.15 -10.57 8.82
C ARG A 130 13.34 -10.25 10.30
N ALA A 131 14.56 -9.93 10.72
CA ALA A 131 14.84 -9.53 12.10
C ALA A 131 14.11 -8.24 12.46
N VAL A 132 14.22 -7.20 11.64
CA VAL A 132 13.53 -5.92 11.82
C VAL A 132 12.01 -6.10 11.83
N GLN A 133 11.47 -6.90 10.91
CA GLN A 133 10.04 -7.23 10.87
C GLN A 133 9.57 -7.91 12.16
N THR A 134 10.31 -8.91 12.62
CA THR A 134 9.97 -9.66 13.85
C THR A 134 9.92 -8.75 15.06
N VAL A 135 10.94 -7.91 15.26
CA VAL A 135 11.03 -6.97 16.38
C VAL A 135 9.91 -5.91 16.27
N GLY A 136 9.68 -5.39 15.06
CA GLY A 136 8.62 -4.41 14.81
C GLY A 136 7.21 -4.96 15.05
N GLU A 137 6.92 -6.20 14.62
CA GLU A 137 5.62 -6.83 14.85
C GLU A 137 5.33 -7.08 16.32
N LEU A 138 6.35 -7.41 17.12
CA LEU A 138 6.23 -7.52 18.57
C LEU A 138 5.98 -6.16 19.22
N GLY A 139 6.52 -5.07 18.63
CA GLY A 139 6.35 -3.71 19.14
C GLY A 139 7.04 -3.51 20.49
N LEU A 140 8.27 -4.02 20.63
CA LEU A 140 9.04 -3.92 21.87
C LEU A 140 9.65 -2.52 22.00
N PRO A 141 9.26 -1.73 23.01
CA PRO A 141 9.78 -0.37 23.18
C PRO A 141 11.30 -0.31 23.30
N ASP A 142 11.91 -1.27 23.99
CA ASP A 142 13.37 -1.35 24.20
C ASP A 142 14.18 -1.51 22.89
N HIS A 143 13.51 -1.80 21.77
CA HIS A 143 14.16 -2.04 20.48
C HIS A 143 13.76 -1.01 19.40
N THR A 144 12.99 0.03 19.76
CA THR A 144 12.56 1.08 18.80
C THR A 144 13.77 1.75 18.14
N ASP A 145 14.82 2.08 18.91
CA ASP A 145 16.04 2.68 18.37
C ASP A 145 16.74 1.78 17.33
N SER A 146 16.71 0.48 17.53
CA SER A 146 17.28 -0.46 16.56
C SER A 146 16.50 -0.52 15.26
N ILE A 147 15.18 -0.32 15.31
CA ILE A 147 14.32 -0.22 14.12
C ILE A 147 14.53 1.12 13.44
N ILE A 148 14.66 2.23 14.21
CA ILE A 148 15.00 3.54 13.66
C ILE A 148 16.34 3.49 12.93
N ALA A 149 17.37 2.89 13.52
CA ALA A 149 18.66 2.71 12.86
C ALA A 149 18.57 1.89 11.56
N ALA A 150 17.61 0.97 11.44
CA ALA A 150 17.38 0.20 10.23
C ALA A 150 16.77 1.02 9.07
N LEU A 151 16.28 2.24 9.31
CA LEU A 151 15.90 3.19 8.24
C LEU A 151 17.10 3.58 7.37
N ASP A 152 18.33 3.53 7.94
CA ASP A 152 19.58 3.79 7.24
C ASP A 152 20.21 2.55 6.58
N ASP A 153 19.54 1.39 6.64
CA ASP A 153 20.07 0.18 6.03
C ASP A 153 20.42 0.39 4.55
N ARG A 154 21.53 -0.22 4.12
CA ARG A 154 21.97 -0.22 2.70
C ARG A 154 20.94 -0.81 1.74
N SER A 155 20.04 -1.67 2.23
CA SER A 155 18.95 -2.27 1.46
C SER A 155 17.67 -1.46 1.64
N HIS A 156 17.14 -0.94 0.55
CA HIS A 156 15.84 -0.25 0.55
C HIS A 156 14.70 -1.13 1.10
N LEU A 157 14.79 -2.46 0.92
CA LEU A 157 13.81 -3.40 1.48
C LEU A 157 13.82 -3.38 3.01
N VAL A 158 15.00 -3.40 3.63
CA VAL A 158 15.13 -3.37 5.10
C VAL A 158 14.62 -2.04 5.64
N ALA A 159 15.03 -0.93 5.03
CA ALA A 159 14.59 0.41 5.43
C ALA A 159 13.05 0.56 5.32
N MET A 160 12.43 0.01 4.26
CA MET A 160 10.97 0.05 4.12
C MET A 160 10.24 -0.79 5.17
N ILE A 161 10.79 -1.97 5.50
CA ILE A 161 10.23 -2.80 6.58
C ILE A 161 10.36 -2.08 7.92
N ALA A 162 11.48 -1.39 8.17
CA ALA A 162 11.66 -0.55 9.36
C ALA A 162 10.62 0.56 9.43
N ALA A 163 10.42 1.31 8.35
CA ALA A 163 9.40 2.35 8.29
C ALA A 163 7.98 1.79 8.54
N SER A 164 7.65 0.64 7.95
CA SER A 164 6.37 -0.02 8.17
C SER A 164 6.20 -0.52 9.61
N ALA A 165 7.26 -1.00 10.25
CA ALA A 165 7.24 -1.46 11.63
C ALA A 165 7.02 -0.28 12.61
N LEU A 166 7.70 0.85 12.38
CA LEU A 166 7.55 2.07 13.17
C LEU A 166 6.14 2.67 13.05
N ALA A 167 5.53 2.57 11.87
CA ALA A 167 4.16 3.05 11.65
C ALA A 167 3.09 2.24 12.39
N VAL A 168 3.36 0.98 12.71
CA VAL A 168 2.42 0.13 13.49
C VAL A 168 2.45 0.48 14.99
N HIS A 169 3.61 0.93 15.50
CA HIS A 169 3.80 1.33 16.89
C HIS A 169 4.36 2.76 16.93
N PRO A 170 3.50 3.76 16.66
CA PRO A 170 3.92 5.13 16.53
C PRO A 170 4.38 5.71 17.88
N SER A 171 5.44 6.49 17.82
CA SER A 171 5.91 7.41 18.85
C SER A 171 6.38 8.68 18.15
N GLU A 172 6.48 9.77 18.87
CA GLU A 172 6.96 11.04 18.31
C GLU A 172 8.32 10.88 17.62
N ASP A 173 9.25 10.17 18.25
CA ASP A 173 10.59 9.90 17.70
C ASP A 173 10.53 9.01 16.44
N SER A 174 9.66 7.99 16.45
CA SER A 174 9.52 7.08 15.31
C SER A 174 8.87 7.76 14.10
N GLU A 175 7.86 8.57 14.31
CA GLU A 175 7.19 9.36 13.27
C GLU A 175 8.18 10.36 12.65
N ALA A 176 8.90 11.12 13.49
CA ALA A 176 9.92 12.07 13.03
C ALA A 176 11.06 11.37 12.25
N ALA A 177 11.52 10.21 12.74
CA ALA A 177 12.57 9.45 12.06
C ALA A 177 12.13 8.97 10.69
N VAL A 178 10.92 8.41 10.54
CA VAL A 178 10.39 7.99 9.23
C VAL A 178 10.25 9.18 8.28
N MET A 179 9.75 10.32 8.77
CA MET A 179 9.61 11.55 7.99
C MET A 179 10.96 12.10 7.51
N ALA A 180 12.01 12.01 8.33
CA ALA A 180 13.37 12.42 7.94
C ALA A 180 13.96 11.57 6.79
N HIS A 181 13.54 10.31 6.67
CA HIS A 181 14.08 9.37 5.67
C HIS A 181 13.24 9.24 4.40
N LEU A 182 12.17 10.02 4.22
CA LEU A 182 11.23 9.89 3.09
C LEU A 182 11.88 9.97 1.72
N ASP A 183 12.93 10.77 1.54
CA ASP A 183 13.62 10.89 0.26
C ASP A 183 14.24 9.57 -0.23
N ARG A 184 14.59 8.67 0.69
CA ARG A 184 15.10 7.33 0.35
C ARG A 184 14.04 6.42 -0.26
N PHE A 185 12.76 6.70 -0.03
CA PHE A 185 11.65 5.84 -0.41
C PHE A 185 10.93 6.29 -1.68
N THR A 186 11.36 7.37 -2.30
CA THR A 186 10.71 7.96 -3.50
C THR A 186 10.64 7.02 -4.70
N GLY A 187 11.47 5.97 -4.76
CA GLY A 187 11.40 4.91 -5.76
C GLY A 187 10.26 3.90 -5.55
N TRP A 188 9.56 3.95 -4.44
CA TRP A 188 8.42 3.07 -4.15
C TRP A 188 7.12 3.67 -4.68
N ARG A 189 6.05 2.82 -4.72
CA ARG A 189 4.72 3.31 -5.10
C ARG A 189 4.25 4.36 -4.10
N PRO A 190 3.97 5.59 -4.53
CA PRO A 190 3.61 6.70 -3.63
C PRO A 190 2.42 6.39 -2.73
N THR A 191 1.41 5.68 -3.28
CA THR A 191 0.21 5.29 -2.53
C THR A 191 0.51 4.31 -1.39
N TYR A 192 1.42 3.34 -1.62
CA TYR A 192 1.82 2.41 -0.58
C TYR A 192 2.55 3.14 0.56
N LEU A 193 3.51 3.98 0.21
CA LEU A 193 4.26 4.76 1.19
C LEU A 193 3.35 5.72 1.97
N ALA A 194 2.43 6.38 1.28
CA ALA A 194 1.43 7.23 1.92
C ALA A 194 0.53 6.45 2.90
N ALA A 195 0.16 5.21 2.57
CA ALA A 195 -0.61 4.35 3.48
C ALA A 195 0.20 3.99 4.74
N VAL A 196 1.50 3.70 4.59
CA VAL A 196 2.40 3.47 5.73
C VAL A 196 2.48 4.71 6.61
N LEU A 197 2.66 5.90 6.01
CA LEU A 197 2.73 7.17 6.76
C LEU A 197 1.42 7.55 7.45
N ALA A 198 0.28 7.15 6.88
CA ALA A 198 -1.03 7.43 7.47
C ALA A 198 -1.44 6.39 8.54
N ALA A 199 -0.72 5.26 8.65
CA ALA A 199 -1.06 4.18 9.58
C ALA A 199 -1.10 4.61 11.06
N PRO A 200 -0.23 5.54 11.56
CA PRO A 200 -0.33 6.08 12.91
C PRO A 200 -1.65 6.83 13.19
N GLY A 201 -2.38 7.22 12.16
CA GLY A 201 -3.62 7.98 12.29
C GLY A 201 -3.39 9.50 12.43
N PRO A 202 -4.26 10.22 13.14
CA PRO A 202 -4.21 11.69 13.19
C PRO A 202 -2.96 12.28 13.86
N SER A 203 -2.21 11.53 14.66
CA SER A 203 -0.99 11.99 15.35
C SER A 203 0.06 12.50 14.37
N VAL A 204 0.24 11.83 13.24
CA VAL A 204 1.24 12.16 12.22
C VAL A 204 0.82 13.34 11.31
N ALA A 205 -0.44 13.77 11.34
CA ALA A 205 -0.95 14.81 10.44
C ALA A 205 -0.16 16.14 10.50
N PRO A 206 0.26 16.66 11.66
CA PRO A 206 1.11 17.85 11.72
C PRO A 206 2.41 17.74 10.93
N LEU A 207 3.13 16.61 11.08
CA LEU A 207 4.39 16.35 10.37
C LEU A 207 4.16 16.21 8.85
N LEU A 208 3.05 15.60 8.45
CA LEU A 208 2.66 15.49 7.04
C LEU A 208 2.33 16.86 6.43
N ARG A 209 1.64 17.75 7.18
CA ARG A 209 1.38 19.13 6.72
C ARG A 209 2.66 19.93 6.57
N GLU A 210 3.57 19.82 7.53
CA GLU A 210 4.89 20.45 7.44
C GLU A 210 5.64 19.96 6.20
N SER A 211 5.71 18.64 6.01
CA SER A 211 6.35 18.03 4.83
C SER A 211 5.69 18.46 3.51
N LEU A 212 4.37 18.65 3.49
CA LEU A 212 3.61 19.07 2.31
C LEU A 212 4.03 20.47 1.83
N VAL A 213 4.24 21.41 2.75
CA VAL A 213 4.55 22.82 2.43
C VAL A 213 6.04 23.10 2.33
N ASP A 214 6.89 22.22 2.85
CA ASP A 214 8.35 22.41 2.84
C ASP A 214 8.90 22.34 1.41
N ARG A 215 9.24 23.50 0.85
CA ARG A 215 9.85 23.63 -0.49
C ARG A 215 11.29 23.10 -0.57
N GLY A 216 11.93 22.83 0.55
CA GLY A 216 13.24 22.16 0.60
C GLY A 216 13.15 20.66 0.29
N ARG A 217 11.97 20.05 0.40
CA ARG A 217 11.73 18.65 0.05
C ARG A 217 11.42 18.49 -1.44
N SER A 218 11.75 17.33 -1.98
CA SER A 218 11.44 17.02 -3.37
C SER A 218 9.92 17.00 -3.62
N PRO A 219 9.44 17.35 -4.83
CA PRO A 219 8.02 17.26 -5.18
C PRO A 219 7.45 15.86 -4.96
N ALA A 220 8.26 14.81 -5.11
CA ALA A 220 7.87 13.43 -4.88
C ALA A 220 7.50 13.18 -3.40
N VAL A 221 8.31 13.67 -2.45
CA VAL A 221 8.04 13.56 -1.02
C VAL A 221 6.79 14.37 -0.63
N ARG A 222 6.68 15.60 -1.09
CA ARG A 222 5.51 16.46 -0.86
C ARG A 222 4.22 15.83 -1.41
N ARG A 223 4.30 15.17 -2.57
CA ARG A 223 3.20 14.40 -3.14
C ARG A 223 2.79 13.22 -2.25
N ILE A 224 3.75 12.49 -1.67
CA ILE A 224 3.46 11.40 -0.75
C ILE A 224 2.74 11.94 0.49
N ALA A 225 3.17 13.07 1.03
CA ALA A 225 2.50 13.74 2.14
C ALA A 225 1.05 14.14 1.79
N ALA A 226 0.80 14.69 0.59
CA ALA A 226 -0.55 15.01 0.12
C ALA A 226 -1.45 13.77 0.06
N ILE A 227 -0.92 12.63 -0.45
CA ILE A 227 -1.68 11.38 -0.52
C ILE A 227 -1.94 10.82 0.89
N ALA A 228 -0.98 10.90 1.82
CA ALA A 228 -1.16 10.46 3.20
C ALA A 228 -2.24 11.29 3.92
N LEU A 229 -2.22 12.61 3.75
CA LEU A 229 -3.25 13.51 4.27
C LEU A 229 -4.64 13.23 3.66
N THR A 230 -4.69 12.73 2.42
CA THR A 230 -5.94 12.26 1.78
C THR A 230 -6.51 11.04 2.51
N PHE A 231 -5.68 10.08 2.92
CA PHE A 231 -6.11 8.93 3.73
C PHE A 231 -6.62 9.35 5.10
N LEU A 232 -5.96 10.33 5.73
CA LEU A 232 -6.35 10.88 7.02
C LEU A 232 -7.57 11.82 6.93
N ARG A 233 -7.91 12.31 5.74
CA ARG A 233 -8.93 13.34 5.52
C ARG A 233 -8.72 14.55 6.42
N ASP A 234 -7.48 15.02 6.52
CA ASP A 234 -7.10 16.10 7.45
C ASP A 234 -7.59 17.48 6.96
N PRO A 235 -8.60 18.10 7.61
CA PRO A 235 -9.18 19.36 7.15
C PRO A 235 -8.23 20.55 7.30
N ALA A 236 -7.24 20.45 8.19
CA ALA A 236 -6.27 21.53 8.39
C ALA A 236 -5.28 21.68 7.22
N ALA A 237 -5.22 20.68 6.32
CA ALA A 237 -4.40 20.74 5.11
C ALA A 237 -5.08 21.48 3.93
N ALA A 238 -6.34 21.92 4.06
CA ALA A 238 -7.12 22.45 2.94
C ALA A 238 -6.47 23.66 2.26
N ASP A 239 -6.07 24.68 3.02
CA ASP A 239 -5.47 25.90 2.45
C ASP A 239 -4.13 25.64 1.80
N SER A 240 -3.29 24.82 2.44
CA SER A 240 -2.00 24.41 1.88
C SER A 240 -2.17 23.61 0.60
N ALA A 241 -3.14 22.70 0.57
CA ALA A 241 -3.46 21.94 -0.63
C ALA A 241 -3.97 22.86 -1.77
N PHE A 242 -4.78 23.88 -1.45
CA PHE A 242 -5.25 24.84 -2.44
C PHE A 242 -4.10 25.66 -3.01
N ALA A 243 -3.22 26.21 -2.17
CA ALA A 243 -2.04 26.96 -2.63
C ALA A 243 -1.15 26.09 -3.54
N ILE A 244 -0.92 24.83 -3.17
CA ILE A 244 -0.14 23.89 -4.00
C ILE A 244 -0.84 23.61 -5.33
N ALA A 245 -2.14 23.38 -5.34
CA ALA A 245 -2.91 23.10 -6.56
C ALA A 245 -2.84 24.27 -7.57
N THR A 246 -2.79 25.52 -7.08
CA THR A 246 -2.82 26.72 -7.90
C THR A 246 -1.43 27.26 -8.28
N GLU A 247 -0.47 27.21 -7.37
CA GLU A 247 0.81 27.92 -7.49
C GLU A 247 2.00 27.04 -7.88
N GLU A 248 1.96 25.73 -7.58
CA GLU A 248 3.09 24.84 -7.83
C GLU A 248 3.28 24.53 -9.32
N THR A 249 4.53 24.20 -9.67
CA THR A 249 4.90 23.84 -11.05
C THR A 249 4.80 22.35 -11.32
N ASP A 250 5.04 21.51 -10.31
CA ASP A 250 4.96 20.05 -10.46
C ASP A 250 3.52 19.58 -10.61
N ARG A 251 3.21 19.05 -11.79
CA ARG A 251 1.88 18.60 -12.18
C ARG A 251 1.33 17.50 -11.28
N ASP A 252 2.16 16.54 -10.91
CA ASP A 252 1.72 15.36 -10.14
C ASP A 252 1.44 15.73 -8.67
N LEU A 253 2.20 16.68 -8.12
CA LEU A 253 1.96 17.26 -6.81
C LEU A 253 0.66 18.08 -6.81
N ARG A 254 0.45 18.94 -7.82
CA ARG A 254 -0.80 19.69 -8.01
C ARG A 254 -2.02 18.77 -8.09
N ALA A 255 -1.94 17.71 -8.89
CA ALA A 255 -3.02 16.75 -9.03
C ALA A 255 -3.30 16.00 -7.72
N SER A 256 -2.28 15.73 -6.91
CA SER A 256 -2.46 15.10 -5.59
C SER A 256 -3.07 16.06 -4.57
N ALA A 257 -2.71 17.34 -4.62
CA ALA A 257 -3.33 18.38 -3.82
C ALA A 257 -4.83 18.58 -4.18
N LEU A 258 -5.20 18.52 -5.47
CA LEU A 258 -6.60 18.53 -5.89
C LEU A 258 -7.38 17.31 -5.36
N ARG A 259 -6.76 16.10 -5.36
CA ARG A 259 -7.42 14.92 -4.77
C ARG A 259 -7.64 15.06 -3.27
N LEU A 260 -6.72 15.70 -2.55
CA LEU A 260 -6.88 16.04 -1.14
C LEU A 260 -8.03 17.04 -0.97
N LEU A 261 -8.08 18.10 -1.78
CA LEU A 261 -9.15 19.10 -1.76
C LEU A 261 -10.53 18.51 -2.04
N ALA A 262 -10.63 17.43 -2.83
CA ALA A 262 -11.90 16.74 -3.05
C ALA A 262 -12.51 16.18 -1.75
N LEU A 263 -11.72 15.99 -0.70
CA LEU A 263 -12.18 15.45 0.59
C LEU A 263 -12.23 16.50 1.70
N VAL A 264 -11.38 17.52 1.64
CA VAL A 264 -11.19 18.48 2.73
C VAL A 264 -11.36 19.95 2.28
N GLY A 265 -11.60 20.17 1.00
CA GLY A 265 -11.78 21.51 0.44
C GLY A 265 -12.98 22.26 1.05
N ARG A 266 -12.95 23.56 0.86
CA ARG A 266 -13.98 24.48 1.38
C ARG A 266 -14.56 25.33 0.24
N PRO A 267 -15.79 25.88 0.38
CA PRO A 267 -16.42 26.69 -0.65
C PRO A 267 -15.57 27.86 -1.18
N GLU A 268 -14.75 28.48 -0.32
CA GLU A 268 -13.85 29.56 -0.70
C GLU A 268 -12.79 29.14 -1.74
N HIS A 269 -12.49 27.85 -1.90
CA HIS A 269 -11.54 27.35 -2.88
C HIS A 269 -12.15 27.20 -4.28
N LEU A 270 -13.49 27.18 -4.41
CA LEU A 270 -14.19 26.91 -5.67
C LEU A 270 -13.76 27.80 -6.85
N PRO A 271 -13.55 29.13 -6.70
CA PRO A 271 -13.13 29.97 -7.82
C PRO A 271 -11.85 29.45 -8.49
N GLY A 272 -10.78 29.22 -7.72
CA GLY A 272 -9.52 28.70 -8.28
C GLY A 272 -9.62 27.27 -8.80
N ILE A 273 -10.53 26.46 -8.26
CA ILE A 273 -10.78 25.09 -8.77
C ILE A 273 -11.50 25.15 -10.12
N ARG A 274 -12.42 26.10 -10.33
CA ARG A 274 -13.07 26.33 -11.63
C ARG A 274 -12.05 26.74 -12.69
N ASP A 275 -11.10 27.60 -12.35
CA ASP A 275 -10.00 27.97 -13.25
C ASP A 275 -9.15 26.74 -13.64
N LEU A 276 -8.91 25.82 -12.70
CA LEU A 276 -8.18 24.57 -12.98
C LEU A 276 -9.00 23.58 -13.82
N ALA A 277 -10.31 23.62 -13.77
CA ALA A 277 -11.19 22.79 -14.61
C ALA A 277 -11.12 23.13 -16.10
N VAL A 278 -10.61 24.32 -16.45
CA VAL A 278 -10.35 24.76 -17.84
C VAL A 278 -8.87 24.88 -18.18
N SER A 279 -7.99 24.35 -17.33
CA SER A 279 -6.52 24.32 -17.54
C SER A 279 -6.15 23.63 -18.85
N SER A 280 -5.04 24.02 -19.46
CA SER A 280 -4.46 23.33 -20.62
C SER A 280 -4.03 21.88 -20.31
N ASP A 281 -3.68 21.56 -19.06
CA ASP A 281 -3.27 20.22 -18.63
C ASP A 281 -4.50 19.33 -18.34
N PRO A 282 -4.71 18.22 -19.07
CA PRO A 282 -5.85 17.35 -18.88
C PRO A 282 -5.87 16.67 -17.50
N ILE A 283 -4.69 16.44 -16.87
CA ILE A 283 -4.63 15.82 -15.53
C ILE A 283 -5.20 16.79 -14.49
N LEU A 284 -4.86 18.07 -14.58
CA LEU A 284 -5.39 19.08 -13.68
C LEU A 284 -6.87 19.33 -13.93
N ARG A 285 -7.32 19.41 -15.21
CA ARG A 285 -8.75 19.53 -15.51
C ARG A 285 -9.56 18.39 -14.91
N GLY A 286 -9.16 17.15 -15.14
CA GLY A 286 -9.89 15.99 -14.63
C GLY A 286 -9.88 15.90 -13.10
N ALA A 287 -8.77 16.25 -12.44
CA ALA A 287 -8.70 16.32 -10.98
C ALA A 287 -9.61 17.43 -10.43
N ALA A 288 -9.65 18.62 -11.07
CA ALA A 288 -10.52 19.71 -10.71
C ALA A 288 -12.01 19.33 -10.89
N CYS A 289 -12.38 18.64 -11.97
CA CYS A 289 -13.74 18.09 -12.13
C CYS A 289 -14.12 17.15 -10.97
N GLY A 290 -13.16 16.34 -10.46
CA GLY A 290 -13.38 15.52 -9.28
C GLY A 290 -13.68 16.35 -8.03
N VAL A 291 -12.98 17.48 -7.83
CA VAL A 291 -13.27 18.42 -6.71
C VAL A 291 -14.63 19.08 -6.88
N LEU A 292 -14.96 19.55 -8.07
CA LEU A 292 -16.28 20.14 -8.36
C LEU A 292 -17.43 19.13 -8.13
N GLY A 293 -17.14 17.83 -8.33
CA GLY A 293 -18.10 16.77 -8.05
C GLY A 293 -18.38 16.54 -6.56
N THR A 294 -17.45 16.89 -5.67
CA THR A 294 -17.60 16.69 -4.22
C THR A 294 -17.94 17.98 -3.47
N LEU A 295 -17.41 19.10 -3.91
CA LEU A 295 -17.49 20.40 -3.24
C LEU A 295 -18.37 21.40 -3.99
N GLY A 296 -18.58 21.19 -5.30
CA GLY A 296 -19.24 22.12 -6.19
C GLY A 296 -20.71 22.37 -5.82
N VAL A 297 -21.20 23.47 -6.32
CA VAL A 297 -22.57 23.93 -6.15
C VAL A 297 -23.38 23.74 -7.46
N ALA A 298 -24.66 24.06 -7.44
CA ALA A 298 -25.57 23.83 -8.59
C ALA A 298 -25.08 24.45 -9.92
N GLU A 299 -24.37 25.57 -9.85
CA GLU A 299 -23.82 26.26 -11.04
C GLU A 299 -22.68 25.44 -11.70
N ASP A 300 -21.93 24.65 -10.95
CA ASP A 300 -20.82 23.85 -11.46
C ASP A 300 -21.26 22.66 -12.33
N ARG A 301 -22.56 22.35 -12.30
CA ARG A 301 -23.19 21.35 -13.15
C ARG A 301 -22.93 21.60 -14.63
N VAL A 302 -23.06 22.83 -15.11
CA VAL A 302 -22.85 23.18 -16.52
C VAL A 302 -21.41 22.86 -16.93
N THR A 303 -20.43 23.22 -16.08
CA THR A 303 -19.01 22.94 -16.32
C THR A 303 -18.74 21.43 -16.39
N LEU A 304 -19.35 20.64 -15.50
CA LEU A 304 -19.19 19.18 -15.49
C LEU A 304 -19.89 18.51 -16.70
N GLU A 305 -21.09 18.96 -17.08
CA GLU A 305 -21.80 18.47 -18.28
C GLU A 305 -20.99 18.79 -19.54
N GLN A 306 -20.49 20.01 -19.68
CA GLN A 306 -19.65 20.41 -20.81
C GLN A 306 -18.34 19.62 -20.87
N ALA A 307 -17.62 19.47 -19.74
CA ALA A 307 -16.40 18.67 -19.70
C ALA A 307 -16.67 17.19 -20.04
N THR A 308 -17.82 16.63 -19.65
CA THR A 308 -18.22 15.27 -20.00
C THR A 308 -18.41 15.08 -21.50
N LEU A 309 -19.04 16.05 -22.17
CA LEU A 309 -19.41 15.95 -23.59
C LEU A 309 -18.31 16.43 -24.53
N GLU A 310 -17.63 17.52 -24.20
CA GLU A 310 -16.80 18.29 -25.14
C GLU A 310 -15.30 18.22 -24.89
N ASP A 311 -14.83 17.75 -23.69
CA ASP A 311 -13.39 17.72 -23.45
C ASP A 311 -12.65 16.80 -24.43
N SER A 312 -11.52 17.26 -24.94
CA SER A 312 -10.67 16.51 -25.86
C SER A 312 -10.11 15.20 -25.26
N SER A 313 -9.95 15.16 -23.93
CA SER A 313 -9.46 14.00 -23.20
C SER A 313 -10.61 13.13 -22.70
N SER A 314 -10.64 11.87 -23.13
CA SER A 314 -11.63 10.89 -22.64
C SER A 314 -11.50 10.63 -21.13
N TRP A 315 -10.30 10.80 -20.57
CA TRP A 315 -10.08 10.68 -19.14
C TRP A 315 -10.74 11.84 -18.37
N VAL A 316 -10.61 13.09 -18.87
CA VAL A 316 -11.30 14.25 -18.29
C VAL A 316 -12.81 14.07 -18.35
N ALA A 317 -13.32 13.67 -19.50
CA ALA A 317 -14.74 13.39 -19.68
C ALA A 317 -15.26 12.36 -18.66
N LEU A 318 -14.48 11.30 -18.40
CA LEU A 318 -14.83 10.29 -17.41
C LEU A 318 -14.83 10.86 -15.97
N GLN A 319 -13.82 11.66 -15.60
CA GLN A 319 -13.79 12.29 -14.29
C GLN A 319 -14.92 13.32 -14.11
N ALA A 320 -15.22 14.09 -15.13
CA ALA A 320 -16.35 15.03 -15.13
C ALA A 320 -17.70 14.30 -14.96
N ALA A 321 -17.91 13.20 -15.68
CA ALA A 321 -19.11 12.37 -15.54
C ALA A 321 -19.26 11.80 -14.11
N ARG A 322 -18.16 11.32 -13.51
CA ARG A 322 -18.16 10.87 -12.11
C ARG A 322 -18.44 12.03 -11.14
N GLY A 323 -17.85 13.20 -11.40
CA GLY A 323 -18.13 14.42 -10.64
C GLY A 323 -19.60 14.83 -10.75
N LEU A 324 -20.18 14.76 -11.95
CA LEU A 324 -21.59 15.07 -12.19
C LEU A 324 -22.52 14.11 -11.42
N LEU A 325 -22.19 12.81 -11.40
CA LEU A 325 -22.93 11.81 -10.61
C LEU A 325 -22.89 12.14 -9.12
N ALA A 326 -21.71 12.46 -8.60
CA ALA A 326 -21.50 12.75 -7.18
C ALA A 326 -22.23 14.02 -6.73
N ALA A 327 -22.17 15.10 -7.54
CA ALA A 327 -22.75 16.40 -7.20
C ALA A 327 -24.26 16.51 -7.50
N HIS A 328 -24.72 15.92 -8.59
CA HIS A 328 -26.06 16.19 -9.16
C HIS A 328 -26.89 14.91 -9.36
N GLY A 329 -26.37 13.79 -8.90
CA GLY A 329 -27.07 12.51 -8.88
C GLY A 329 -27.24 11.87 -10.26
N ARG A 330 -27.91 10.72 -10.23
CA ARG A 330 -28.10 9.85 -11.38
C ARG A 330 -28.86 10.48 -12.54
N GLU A 331 -29.85 11.34 -12.24
CA GLU A 331 -30.71 11.94 -13.28
C GLU A 331 -29.93 12.79 -14.30
N ALA A 332 -28.91 13.51 -13.85
CA ALA A 332 -28.06 14.30 -14.73
C ALA A 332 -27.35 13.41 -15.75
N LEU A 333 -26.75 12.30 -15.30
CA LEU A 333 -26.09 11.34 -16.18
C LEU A 333 -27.04 10.57 -17.08
N VAL A 334 -28.23 10.20 -16.60
CA VAL A 334 -29.26 9.52 -17.43
C VAL A 334 -29.68 10.39 -18.61
N ARG A 335 -29.85 11.70 -18.40
CA ARG A 335 -30.14 12.63 -19.51
C ARG A 335 -28.98 12.66 -20.53
N LEU A 336 -27.73 12.69 -20.09
CA LEU A 336 -26.57 12.66 -20.98
C LEU A 336 -26.45 11.33 -21.72
N ALA A 337 -26.70 10.21 -21.04
CA ALA A 337 -26.67 8.88 -21.61
C ALA A 337 -27.76 8.67 -22.69
N ALA A 338 -28.90 9.34 -22.55
CA ALA A 338 -30.01 9.31 -23.50
C ALA A 338 -29.85 10.32 -24.66
N SER A 339 -28.79 11.14 -24.67
CA SER A 339 -28.52 12.10 -25.73
C SER A 339 -27.90 11.44 -26.97
N ASP A 340 -28.11 12.06 -28.15
CA ASP A 340 -27.45 11.59 -29.40
C ASP A 340 -26.00 12.04 -29.52
N HIS A 341 -25.39 12.54 -28.43
CA HIS A 341 -24.02 13.01 -28.44
C HIS A 341 -23.03 11.83 -28.52
N GLN A 342 -21.95 11.99 -29.33
CA GLN A 342 -20.94 10.95 -29.54
C GLN A 342 -20.26 10.47 -28.25
N ARG A 343 -20.31 11.25 -27.16
CA ARG A 343 -19.78 10.92 -25.83
C ARG A 343 -20.82 10.41 -24.83
N ALA A 344 -22.07 10.21 -25.23
CA ALA A 344 -23.07 9.54 -24.39
C ALA A 344 -22.59 8.21 -23.77
N PRO A 345 -21.77 7.39 -24.45
CA PRO A 345 -21.20 6.17 -23.85
C PRO A 345 -20.40 6.39 -22.56
N VAL A 346 -19.78 7.57 -22.35
CA VAL A 346 -19.06 7.88 -21.09
C VAL A 346 -20.03 7.94 -19.91
N ALA A 347 -21.20 8.57 -20.10
CA ALA A 347 -22.23 8.61 -19.07
C ALA A 347 -22.81 7.19 -18.79
N ILE A 348 -23.01 6.38 -19.84
CA ILE A 348 -23.43 4.97 -19.70
C ILE A 348 -22.41 4.17 -18.90
N GLN A 349 -21.12 4.33 -19.20
CA GLN A 349 -20.04 3.67 -18.46
C GLN A 349 -20.09 4.00 -16.95
N VAL A 350 -20.17 5.29 -16.58
CA VAL A 350 -20.20 5.70 -15.18
C VAL A 350 -21.47 5.19 -14.47
N LEU A 351 -22.62 5.19 -15.15
CA LEU A 351 -23.83 4.59 -14.61
C LEU A 351 -23.72 3.07 -14.38
N SER A 352 -22.93 2.37 -15.19
CA SER A 352 -22.71 0.92 -15.03
C SER A 352 -21.76 0.59 -13.88
N GLU A 353 -20.83 1.51 -13.53
CA GLU A 353 -19.90 1.36 -12.40
C GLU A 353 -20.62 1.33 -11.05
N GLU A 354 -21.82 1.93 -10.93
CA GLU A 354 -22.62 1.88 -9.68
C GLU A 354 -23.15 0.48 -9.33
N PHE A 355 -23.19 -0.44 -10.28
CA PHE A 355 -23.73 -1.80 -10.10
C PHE A 355 -22.65 -2.87 -9.97
N SER A 356 -21.37 -2.48 -9.97
CA SER A 356 -20.20 -3.37 -9.88
C SER A 356 -19.56 -3.29 -8.51
#